data_eb1121707c0fc0345711ed393844fe23
#
_entry.id   eb1121707c0fc0345711ed393844fe23
#
_cell.length_a   1.000
_cell.length_b   1.000
_cell.length_c   1.000
_cell.angle_alpha   90.00
_cell.angle_beta   90.00
_cell.angle_gamma   90.00
#
_symmetry.space_group_name_H-M   'P 1'
#
loop_
_entity.id
_entity.type
_entity.pdbx_description
1 polymer ?
#
loop_
_entity_poly.entity_id
_entity_poly.type
_entity_poly.pdbx_seq_one_letter_code
_entity_poly.pdbx_strand_id
1 'polypeptide(L)'
;MNWQQLISNKRLGQELRHPERHDDRSEFKRDYDRLIFSAPFRRMQNKTQVFPLPGSIFVHNRLTHSLEVASVGMSLGSDVARALKRVHPELAGTLFEELGTIVSTACLAHDMGNPPFGHSGEKAIQAFFREGRGLALKECVSTQMWEDLTHFEGNANAFRLLTHRFHGRRDGGFVMTYSTLASIVKYPYSSECAGKKGKFGFFCFEQEAFQRIADDLGMLRLSAEGEPLRYARHPLVYLVEAADDICYEIMDIEDAHKLRILSYGEASGLLLGFFSDESRKNILDRIEEEGITDNNEKIVYMRACAIGLLESECAKAFVQHEQEILAGTLQGSLIDHVAPLVRDAYRHCTEVSVQRIYNSKPVLDVELSGYKIMETLMDTLIEAATAPGKFHSEQLRKRFSSQYDINSDDFATRVMAVIDYISGMTDIFALDIYQKIQGISLPIV
;
A
#
# COMPACT_ATOMS: atom_id res chain seq x y z
N MET A 1 -13.82 16.33 12.40
CA MET A 1 -13.83 16.45 10.91
C MET A 1 -15.27 16.43 10.41
N ASN A 2 -15.53 16.83 9.16
CA ASN A 2 -16.89 16.92 8.61
C ASN A 2 -16.94 16.19 7.25
N TRP A 3 -17.91 15.33 7.03
CA TRP A 3 -18.06 14.54 5.82
C TRP A 3 -18.17 15.36 4.54
N GLN A 4 -18.90 16.48 4.57
CA GLN A 4 -19.08 17.34 3.39
C GLN A 4 -17.76 17.97 2.91
N GLN A 5 -16.83 18.23 3.83
CA GLN A 5 -15.52 18.76 3.51
C GLN A 5 -14.51 17.67 3.16
N LEU A 6 -14.57 16.52 3.84
CA LEU A 6 -13.68 15.38 3.62
C LEU A 6 -13.82 14.77 2.23
N ILE A 7 -15.01 14.83 1.62
CA ILE A 7 -15.26 14.25 0.29
C ILE A 7 -15.24 15.36 -0.76
N SER A 8 -14.10 15.50 -1.40
CA SER A 8 -13.81 16.57 -2.38
C SER A 8 -13.29 15.98 -3.69
N ASN A 9 -13.83 16.44 -4.80
CA ASN A 9 -13.38 16.11 -6.15
C ASN A 9 -12.30 17.07 -6.69
N LYS A 10 -11.80 17.98 -5.84
CA LYS A 10 -10.67 18.87 -6.16
C LYS A 10 -9.42 18.04 -6.44
N ARG A 11 -8.63 18.47 -7.43
CA ARG A 11 -7.47 17.71 -7.93
C ARG A 11 -6.16 18.42 -7.65
N LEU A 12 -5.17 17.67 -7.18
CA LEU A 12 -3.82 18.17 -6.98
C LEU A 12 -3.21 18.64 -8.33
N GLY A 13 -2.71 19.86 -8.36
CA GLY A 13 -2.12 20.47 -9.55
C GLY A 13 -3.14 20.98 -10.60
N GLN A 14 -4.43 20.93 -10.28
CA GLN A 14 -5.51 21.50 -11.13
C GLN A 14 -6.53 22.29 -10.31
N GLU A 15 -6.14 22.85 -9.18
CA GLU A 15 -7.04 23.53 -8.23
C GLU A 15 -7.81 24.71 -8.85
N LEU A 16 -7.17 25.37 -9.82
CA LEU A 16 -7.75 26.54 -10.53
C LEU A 16 -8.32 26.18 -11.91
N ARG A 17 -8.32 24.91 -12.28
CA ARG A 17 -8.79 24.46 -13.59
C ARG A 17 -10.05 23.64 -13.45
N HIS A 18 -11.09 24.05 -14.16
CA HIS A 18 -12.34 23.30 -14.31
C HIS A 18 -12.45 22.84 -15.78
N PRO A 19 -11.73 21.77 -16.18
CA PRO A 19 -11.78 21.31 -17.57
C PRO A 19 -13.21 20.89 -17.92
N GLU A 20 -13.67 21.29 -19.11
CA GLU A 20 -14.92 20.76 -19.65
C GLU A 20 -14.87 19.23 -19.71
N ARG A 21 -15.94 18.58 -19.26
CA ARG A 21 -16.11 17.13 -19.29
C ARG A 21 -17.05 16.75 -20.43
N HIS A 22 -16.67 15.76 -21.18
CA HIS A 22 -17.43 15.28 -22.33
C HIS A 22 -18.11 13.91 -22.07
N ASP A 23 -18.02 13.41 -20.85
CA ASP A 23 -18.63 12.14 -20.42
C ASP A 23 -19.11 12.21 -18.96
N ASP A 24 -20.00 11.30 -18.58
CA ASP A 24 -20.70 11.25 -17.29
C ASP A 24 -19.89 10.58 -16.16
N ARG A 25 -18.60 10.23 -16.38
CA ARG A 25 -17.79 9.61 -15.34
C ARG A 25 -17.51 10.60 -14.22
N SER A 26 -17.68 10.13 -12.98
CA SER A 26 -17.28 10.92 -11.81
C SER A 26 -15.76 11.17 -11.78
N GLU A 27 -15.32 12.18 -11.05
CA GLU A 27 -13.90 12.47 -10.89
C GLU A 27 -13.16 11.31 -10.17
N PHE A 28 -13.83 10.61 -9.25
CA PHE A 28 -13.28 9.45 -8.57
C PHE A 28 -13.14 8.22 -9.49
N LYS A 29 -14.12 8.00 -10.38
CA LYS A 29 -13.99 6.96 -11.42
C LYS A 29 -12.83 7.25 -12.38
N ARG A 30 -12.57 8.54 -12.67
CA ARG A 30 -11.38 8.95 -13.46
C ARG A 30 -10.09 8.67 -12.72
N ASP A 31 -10.06 8.77 -11.38
CA ASP A 31 -8.90 8.39 -10.58
C ASP A 31 -8.63 6.89 -10.68
N TYR A 32 -9.66 6.08 -10.54
CA TYR A 32 -9.59 4.63 -10.74
C TYR A 32 -8.99 4.29 -12.11
N ASP A 33 -9.54 4.88 -13.18
CA ASP A 33 -9.07 4.64 -14.54
C ASP A 33 -7.60 5.05 -14.72
N ARG A 34 -7.18 6.18 -14.14
CA ARG A 34 -5.77 6.63 -14.19
C ARG A 34 -4.81 5.64 -13.58
N LEU A 35 -5.21 5.00 -12.47
CA LEU A 35 -4.37 4.01 -11.80
C LEU A 35 -4.23 2.75 -12.64
N ILE A 36 -5.33 2.12 -13.04
CA ILE A 36 -5.29 0.82 -13.74
C ILE A 36 -4.58 0.90 -15.10
N PHE A 37 -4.62 2.06 -15.79
CA PHE A 37 -3.91 2.27 -17.04
C PHE A 37 -2.46 2.73 -16.86
N SER A 38 -2.00 2.91 -15.62
CA SER A 38 -0.65 3.40 -15.35
C SER A 38 0.42 2.30 -15.43
N ALA A 39 1.64 2.68 -15.80
CA ALA A 39 2.76 1.75 -15.79
C ALA A 39 3.17 1.29 -14.38
N PRO A 40 3.18 2.15 -13.33
CA PRO A 40 3.44 1.70 -11.96
C PRO A 40 2.47 0.64 -11.48
N PHE A 41 1.16 0.77 -11.76
CA PHE A 41 0.16 -0.23 -11.39
C PHE A 41 0.45 -1.57 -12.08
N ARG A 42 0.73 -1.57 -13.39
CA ARG A 42 1.06 -2.80 -14.13
C ARG A 42 2.34 -3.47 -13.64
N ARG A 43 3.32 -2.70 -13.15
CA ARG A 43 4.57 -3.27 -12.59
C ARG A 43 4.33 -4.13 -11.35
N MET A 44 3.25 -3.93 -10.60
CA MET A 44 2.91 -4.75 -9.45
C MET A 44 2.69 -6.23 -9.79
N GLN A 45 2.37 -6.56 -11.05
CA GLN A 45 2.27 -7.96 -11.52
C GLN A 45 3.55 -8.76 -11.28
N ASN A 46 4.70 -8.12 -11.31
CA ASN A 46 6.02 -8.75 -11.15
C ASN A 46 6.71 -8.29 -9.86
N LYS A 47 5.93 -7.99 -8.83
CA LYS A 47 6.39 -7.75 -7.45
C LYS A 47 5.79 -8.81 -6.53
N THR A 48 6.63 -9.44 -5.73
CA THR A 48 6.24 -10.43 -4.72
C THR A 48 5.33 -9.79 -3.66
N GLN A 49 4.25 -10.48 -3.29
CA GLN A 49 3.42 -10.13 -2.13
C GLN A 49 4.02 -10.76 -0.87
N VAL A 50 3.92 -12.06 -0.73
CA VAL A 50 4.49 -12.85 0.38
C VAL A 50 5.37 -13.96 -0.18
N PHE A 51 4.82 -14.79 -1.07
CA PHE A 51 5.51 -15.94 -1.63
C PHE A 51 6.32 -15.57 -2.87
N PRO A 52 7.41 -16.33 -3.16
CA PRO A 52 8.19 -16.15 -4.38
C PRO A 52 7.28 -16.12 -5.61
N LEU A 53 7.58 -15.23 -6.56
CA LEU A 53 6.88 -15.24 -7.85
C LEU A 53 7.16 -16.59 -8.53
N PRO A 54 6.12 -17.33 -8.89
CA PRO A 54 6.27 -18.73 -9.22
C PRO A 54 6.59 -18.99 -10.69
N GLY A 55 7.31 -20.08 -10.94
CA GLY A 55 7.29 -20.72 -12.24
C GLY A 55 6.08 -21.63 -12.48
N SER A 56 5.40 -22.14 -11.45
CA SER A 56 4.42 -23.22 -11.61
C SER A 56 3.22 -23.23 -10.68
N ILE A 57 3.16 -22.38 -9.66
CA ILE A 57 2.05 -22.33 -8.69
C ILE A 57 1.46 -20.94 -8.67
N PHE A 58 0.13 -20.85 -8.74
CA PHE A 58 -0.59 -19.60 -8.78
C PHE A 58 -0.84 -19.08 -7.35
N VAL A 59 0.09 -18.27 -6.86
CA VAL A 59 -0.04 -17.49 -5.62
C VAL A 59 -0.25 -16.01 -5.97
N HIS A 60 -0.69 -15.24 -4.99
CA HIS A 60 -0.97 -13.82 -5.18
C HIS A 60 0.32 -13.03 -5.41
N ASN A 61 0.28 -12.10 -6.36
CA ASN A 61 1.24 -11.03 -6.53
C ASN A 61 0.60 -9.69 -6.11
N ARG A 62 1.38 -8.61 -6.04
CA ARG A 62 0.86 -7.31 -5.60
C ARG A 62 -0.28 -6.78 -6.46
N LEU A 63 -0.31 -7.10 -7.77
CA LEU A 63 -1.39 -6.67 -8.64
C LEU A 63 -2.70 -7.37 -8.31
N THR A 64 -2.69 -8.70 -8.18
CA THR A 64 -3.90 -9.47 -7.85
C THR A 64 -4.39 -9.13 -6.46
N HIS A 65 -3.49 -9.02 -5.47
CA HIS A 65 -3.83 -8.56 -4.13
C HIS A 65 -4.49 -7.16 -4.16
N SER A 66 -3.90 -6.18 -4.84
CA SER A 66 -4.49 -4.84 -4.92
C SER A 66 -5.87 -4.83 -5.58
N LEU A 67 -6.14 -5.73 -6.53
CA LEU A 67 -7.48 -5.87 -7.14
C LEU A 67 -8.49 -6.47 -6.16
N GLU A 68 -8.09 -7.45 -5.37
CA GLU A 68 -8.93 -8.06 -4.33
C GLU A 68 -9.23 -7.05 -3.22
N VAL A 69 -8.20 -6.34 -2.72
CA VAL A 69 -8.37 -5.26 -1.74
C VAL A 69 -9.29 -4.17 -2.29
N ALA A 70 -9.19 -3.82 -3.57
CA ALA A 70 -10.08 -2.85 -4.20
C ALA A 70 -11.52 -3.33 -4.29
N SER A 71 -11.75 -4.62 -4.48
CA SER A 71 -13.11 -5.23 -4.47
C SER A 71 -13.73 -5.17 -3.08
N VAL A 72 -13.01 -5.61 -2.05
CA VAL A 72 -13.43 -5.52 -0.64
C VAL A 72 -13.63 -4.07 -0.23
N GLY A 73 -12.71 -3.17 -0.59
CA GLY A 73 -12.82 -1.75 -0.31
C GLY A 73 -14.04 -1.08 -0.96
N MET A 74 -14.42 -1.51 -2.18
CA MET A 74 -15.65 -1.05 -2.84
C MET A 74 -16.89 -1.46 -2.03
N SER A 75 -16.93 -2.71 -1.57
CA SER A 75 -18.03 -3.23 -0.74
C SER A 75 -18.13 -2.47 0.57
N LEU A 76 -17.01 -2.37 1.33
CA LEU A 76 -16.94 -1.65 2.59
C LEU A 76 -17.38 -0.19 2.46
N GLY A 77 -16.83 0.54 1.49
CA GLY A 77 -17.17 1.95 1.27
C GLY A 77 -18.64 2.14 0.90
N SER A 78 -19.21 1.24 0.07
CA SER A 78 -20.61 1.28 -0.33
C SER A 78 -21.56 0.96 0.82
N ASP A 79 -21.21 -0.01 1.66
CA ASP A 79 -22.03 -0.41 2.81
C ASP A 79 -22.02 0.68 3.90
N VAL A 80 -20.86 1.25 4.19
CA VAL A 80 -20.72 2.39 5.09
C VAL A 80 -21.50 3.60 4.57
N ALA A 81 -21.37 3.94 3.28
CA ALA A 81 -22.14 5.04 2.69
C ALA A 81 -23.65 4.83 2.82
N ARG A 82 -24.13 3.61 2.58
CA ARG A 82 -25.54 3.25 2.72
C ARG A 82 -26.02 3.35 4.17
N ALA A 83 -25.20 2.90 5.11
CA ALA A 83 -25.54 2.94 6.55
C ALA A 83 -25.54 4.37 7.10
N LEU A 84 -24.51 5.16 6.79
CA LEU A 84 -24.40 6.54 7.26
C LEU A 84 -25.45 7.48 6.66
N LYS A 85 -25.89 7.28 5.41
CA LYS A 85 -27.00 8.05 4.82
C LYS A 85 -28.35 7.83 5.53
N ARG A 86 -28.52 6.76 6.28
CA ARG A 86 -29.71 6.55 7.12
C ARG A 86 -29.64 7.39 8.40
N VAL A 87 -28.46 7.67 8.90
CA VAL A 87 -28.21 8.51 10.10
C VAL A 87 -28.07 9.98 9.71
N HIS A 88 -27.50 10.25 8.56
CA HIS A 88 -27.18 11.58 8.01
C HIS A 88 -27.88 11.77 6.63
N PRO A 89 -29.21 12.01 6.58
CA PRO A 89 -29.94 12.14 5.32
C PRO A 89 -29.42 13.26 4.41
N GLU A 90 -28.78 14.29 4.98
CA GLU A 90 -28.19 15.41 4.26
C GLU A 90 -27.00 15.02 3.36
N LEU A 91 -26.45 13.82 3.54
CA LEU A 91 -25.38 13.27 2.68
C LEU A 91 -25.91 12.64 1.39
N ALA A 92 -27.23 12.39 1.31
CA ALA A 92 -27.82 11.82 0.11
C ALA A 92 -27.77 12.81 -1.07
N GLY A 93 -27.46 12.32 -2.26
CA GLY A 93 -27.30 13.14 -3.47
C GLY A 93 -26.03 13.99 -3.51
N THR A 94 -25.09 13.77 -2.59
CA THR A 94 -23.78 14.45 -2.55
C THR A 94 -22.66 13.52 -3.06
N LEU A 95 -21.43 14.04 -3.12
CA LEU A 95 -20.22 13.24 -3.46
C LEU A 95 -19.99 12.06 -2.50
N PHE A 96 -20.67 12.05 -1.34
CA PHE A 96 -20.61 10.98 -0.36
C PHE A 96 -21.08 9.62 -0.93
N GLU A 97 -21.87 9.61 -1.98
CA GLU A 97 -22.30 8.39 -2.66
C GLU A 97 -21.16 7.63 -3.35
N GLU A 98 -20.06 8.33 -3.61
CA GLU A 98 -18.86 7.79 -4.26
C GLU A 98 -17.86 7.13 -3.28
N LEU A 99 -18.18 7.00 -1.98
CA LEU A 99 -17.27 6.42 -0.99
C LEU A 99 -16.68 5.09 -1.45
N GLY A 100 -17.51 4.20 -2.00
CA GLY A 100 -17.05 2.92 -2.53
C GLY A 100 -15.98 3.09 -3.61
N THR A 101 -16.20 4.02 -4.54
CA THR A 101 -15.25 4.31 -5.63
C THR A 101 -13.94 4.90 -5.09
N ILE A 102 -14.02 5.81 -4.10
CA ILE A 102 -12.84 6.44 -3.48
C ILE A 102 -12.01 5.39 -2.75
N VAL A 103 -12.65 4.57 -1.89
CA VAL A 103 -11.97 3.52 -1.11
C VAL A 103 -11.35 2.49 -2.05
N SER A 104 -12.10 2.00 -3.04
CA SER A 104 -11.60 1.05 -4.05
C SER A 104 -10.37 1.61 -4.79
N THR A 105 -10.40 2.89 -5.17
CA THR A 105 -9.29 3.55 -5.85
C THR A 105 -8.07 3.68 -4.93
N ALA A 106 -8.26 4.02 -3.66
CA ALA A 106 -7.20 4.08 -2.68
C ALA A 106 -6.58 2.69 -2.43
N CYS A 107 -7.42 1.65 -2.38
CA CYS A 107 -6.98 0.25 -2.29
C CYS A 107 -6.12 -0.19 -3.49
N LEU A 108 -6.44 0.23 -4.73
CA LEU A 108 -5.57 -0.05 -5.87
C LEU A 108 -4.16 0.55 -5.71
N ALA A 109 -4.07 1.68 -5.02
CA ALA A 109 -2.84 2.45 -4.92
C ALA A 109 -1.98 2.11 -3.69
N HIS A 110 -2.56 1.47 -2.65
CA HIS A 110 -1.93 1.32 -1.34
C HIS A 110 -0.54 0.66 -1.40
N ASP A 111 -0.36 -0.33 -2.26
CA ASP A 111 0.86 -1.12 -2.42
C ASP A 111 1.79 -0.65 -3.56
N MET A 112 1.42 0.39 -4.31
CA MET A 112 2.18 0.86 -5.48
C MET A 112 3.57 1.39 -5.13
N GLY A 113 3.77 1.87 -3.90
CA GLY A 113 5.02 2.44 -3.41
C GLY A 113 6.03 1.42 -2.88
N ASN A 114 5.64 0.17 -2.71
CA ASN A 114 6.56 -0.85 -2.21
C ASN A 114 7.71 -1.11 -3.20
N PRO A 115 8.95 -1.18 -2.71
CA PRO A 115 10.10 -1.50 -3.54
C PRO A 115 10.08 -2.98 -3.97
N PRO A 116 10.98 -3.42 -4.87
CA PRO A 116 11.19 -4.84 -5.13
C PRO A 116 11.43 -5.61 -3.84
N PHE A 117 10.94 -6.85 -3.78
CA PHE A 117 11.05 -7.75 -2.62
C PHE A 117 10.38 -7.22 -1.34
N GLY A 118 9.45 -6.26 -1.45
CA GLY A 118 8.61 -5.77 -0.35
C GLY A 118 9.39 -5.28 0.86
N HIS A 119 9.06 -5.79 2.05
CA HIS A 119 9.70 -5.38 3.31
C HIS A 119 11.20 -5.61 3.35
N SER A 120 11.70 -6.66 2.70
CA SER A 120 13.14 -6.89 2.59
C SER A 120 13.83 -5.77 1.81
N GLY A 121 13.18 -5.30 0.72
CA GLY A 121 13.65 -4.15 -0.03
C GLY A 121 13.62 -2.84 0.78
N GLU A 122 12.56 -2.59 1.57
CA GLU A 122 12.50 -1.44 2.48
C GLU A 122 13.65 -1.46 3.49
N LYS A 123 13.85 -2.61 4.15
CA LYS A 123 14.94 -2.79 5.13
C LYS A 123 16.32 -2.59 4.50
N ALA A 124 16.54 -3.06 3.27
CA ALA A 124 17.80 -2.87 2.57
C ALA A 124 18.06 -1.38 2.26
N ILE A 125 17.05 -0.62 1.83
CA ILE A 125 17.16 0.83 1.63
C ILE A 125 17.47 1.52 2.95
N GLN A 126 16.75 1.21 4.03
CA GLN A 126 16.98 1.78 5.35
C GLN A 126 18.39 1.48 5.87
N ALA A 127 18.83 0.21 5.79
CA ALA A 127 20.13 -0.23 6.26
C ALA A 127 21.29 0.43 5.51
N PHE A 128 21.15 0.66 4.20
CA PHE A 128 22.13 1.39 3.41
C PHE A 128 22.46 2.77 4.03
N PHE A 129 21.43 3.50 4.49
CA PHE A 129 21.64 4.81 5.12
C PHE A 129 22.01 4.72 6.60
N ARG A 130 21.47 3.75 7.35
CA ARG A 130 21.71 3.63 8.81
C ARG A 130 23.07 3.08 9.17
N GLU A 131 23.57 2.10 8.44
CA GLU A 131 24.75 1.30 8.77
C GLU A 131 25.65 0.99 7.57
N GLY A 132 25.18 1.27 6.34
CA GLY A 132 25.91 1.05 5.10
C GLY A 132 26.70 2.28 4.63
N ARG A 133 27.10 2.25 3.35
CA ARG A 133 27.86 3.35 2.72
C ARG A 133 27.13 4.68 2.69
N GLY A 134 25.80 4.63 2.70
CA GLY A 134 24.95 5.82 2.73
C GLY A 134 25.12 6.68 3.98
N LEU A 135 25.68 6.13 5.07
CA LEU A 135 25.95 6.88 6.29
C LEU A 135 26.84 8.11 6.04
N ALA A 136 27.75 8.03 5.07
CA ALA A 136 28.61 9.15 4.67
C ALA A 136 27.84 10.33 4.04
N LEU A 137 26.59 10.14 3.65
CA LEU A 137 25.75 11.16 3.01
C LEU A 137 24.96 12.00 4.03
N LYS A 138 25.03 11.67 5.33
CA LYS A 138 24.25 12.31 6.38
C LYS A 138 24.42 13.84 6.40
N GLU A 139 25.65 14.32 6.27
CA GLU A 139 25.96 15.75 6.29
C GLU A 139 25.63 16.46 4.97
N CYS A 140 25.23 15.71 3.93
CA CYS A 140 24.94 16.24 2.59
C CYS A 140 23.45 16.51 2.36
N VAL A 141 22.58 16.13 3.31
CA VAL A 141 21.13 16.26 3.22
C VAL A 141 20.57 16.91 4.48
N SER A 142 19.32 17.41 4.41
CA SER A 142 18.66 17.96 5.60
C SER A 142 18.36 16.87 6.64
N THR A 143 18.18 17.27 7.90
CA THR A 143 17.81 16.35 8.99
C THR A 143 16.50 15.60 8.64
N GLN A 144 15.50 16.31 8.14
CA GLN A 144 14.22 15.69 7.77
C GLN A 144 14.40 14.67 6.63
N MET A 145 15.16 15.01 5.59
CA MET A 145 15.46 14.04 4.54
C MET A 145 16.25 12.83 5.06
N TRP A 146 17.14 13.03 6.01
CA TRP A 146 17.86 11.92 6.65
C TRP A 146 16.91 10.96 7.37
N GLU A 147 15.93 11.51 8.10
CA GLU A 147 14.87 10.69 8.71
C GLU A 147 14.04 9.95 7.65
N ASP A 148 13.68 10.61 6.55
CA ASP A 148 12.98 9.97 5.43
C ASP A 148 13.76 8.77 4.86
N LEU A 149 15.05 8.93 4.64
CA LEU A 149 15.93 7.92 4.05
C LEU A 149 16.16 6.74 5.01
N THR A 150 16.40 7.02 6.28
CA THR A 150 16.67 6.00 7.30
C THR A 150 15.42 5.24 7.74
N HIS A 151 14.23 5.78 7.46
CA HIS A 151 12.94 5.16 7.73
C HIS A 151 12.15 4.84 6.46
N PHE A 152 12.80 4.81 5.29
CA PHE A 152 12.12 4.62 4.00
C PHE A 152 10.91 3.68 4.12
N GLU A 153 9.75 4.10 3.62
CA GLU A 153 8.47 3.46 3.85
C GLU A 153 7.63 3.44 2.58
N GLY A 154 7.08 2.25 2.23
CA GLY A 154 6.30 2.05 1.02
C GLY A 154 5.05 2.91 0.93
N ASN A 155 4.35 3.17 2.06
CA ASN A 155 3.17 4.03 2.06
C ASN A 155 3.53 5.49 1.70
N ALA A 156 4.62 6.02 2.27
CA ALA A 156 5.11 7.35 1.91
C ALA A 156 5.53 7.41 0.43
N ASN A 157 6.16 6.35 -0.06
CA ASN A 157 6.56 6.24 -1.46
C ASN A 157 5.35 6.11 -2.41
N ALA A 158 4.24 5.49 -1.98
CA ALA A 158 3.00 5.47 -2.76
C ALA A 158 2.44 6.89 -2.94
N PHE A 159 2.41 7.69 -1.87
CA PHE A 159 1.99 9.08 -1.96
C PHE A 159 2.91 9.89 -2.89
N ARG A 160 4.25 9.75 -2.76
CA ARG A 160 5.23 10.36 -3.66
C ARG A 160 4.99 9.97 -5.12
N LEU A 161 4.84 8.69 -5.41
CA LEU A 161 4.62 8.19 -6.78
C LEU A 161 3.41 8.83 -7.46
N LEU A 162 2.37 9.14 -6.69
CA LEU A 162 1.13 9.72 -7.17
C LEU A 162 1.16 11.25 -7.27
N THR A 163 1.92 11.92 -6.44
CA THR A 163 1.91 13.39 -6.31
C THR A 163 3.12 14.08 -6.90
N HIS A 164 4.28 13.39 -6.92
CA HIS A 164 5.54 13.96 -7.37
C HIS A 164 5.52 14.27 -8.88
N ARG A 165 6.07 15.43 -9.20
CA ARG A 165 6.27 15.85 -10.59
C ARG A 165 7.58 15.28 -11.13
N PHE A 166 7.55 14.03 -11.61
CA PHE A 166 8.67 13.47 -12.34
C PHE A 166 8.94 14.25 -13.64
N HIS A 167 10.19 14.23 -14.11
CA HIS A 167 10.57 14.96 -15.33
C HIS A 167 9.64 14.63 -16.51
N GLY A 168 9.18 15.64 -17.21
CA GLY A 168 8.24 15.52 -18.32
C GLY A 168 6.78 15.29 -17.93
N ARG A 169 6.45 15.25 -16.62
CA ARG A 169 5.07 15.19 -16.13
C ARG A 169 4.53 16.58 -15.75
N ARG A 170 3.21 16.67 -15.72
CA ARG A 170 2.48 17.86 -15.25
C ARG A 170 2.51 17.99 -13.74
N ASP A 171 2.20 19.17 -13.23
CA ASP A 171 2.05 19.43 -11.80
C ASP A 171 0.98 18.50 -11.20
N GLY A 172 1.17 18.08 -9.93
CA GLY A 172 0.29 17.15 -9.25
C GLY A 172 0.44 15.69 -9.68
N GLY A 173 1.49 15.33 -10.42
CA GLY A 173 1.82 13.97 -10.80
C GLY A 173 0.70 13.26 -11.57
N PHE A 174 -0.02 12.35 -10.91
CA PHE A 174 -1.20 11.67 -11.46
C PHE A 174 -2.46 12.54 -11.49
N VAL A 175 -2.41 13.71 -10.84
CA VAL A 175 -3.56 14.64 -10.75
C VAL A 175 -4.80 13.96 -10.18
N MET A 176 -4.61 13.27 -9.06
CA MET A 176 -5.68 12.58 -8.33
C MET A 176 -6.52 13.55 -7.51
N THR A 177 -7.72 13.14 -7.13
CA THR A 177 -8.57 13.91 -6.23
C THR A 177 -7.99 13.94 -4.81
N TYR A 178 -8.28 14.99 -4.07
CA TYR A 178 -7.80 15.17 -2.70
C TYR A 178 -8.26 14.05 -1.78
N SER A 179 -9.56 13.67 -1.86
CA SER A 179 -10.09 12.58 -1.02
C SER A 179 -9.43 11.24 -1.31
N THR A 180 -9.17 10.92 -2.59
CA THR A 180 -8.45 9.68 -2.93
C THR A 180 -7.02 9.71 -2.38
N LEU A 181 -6.29 10.83 -2.54
CA LEU A 181 -4.92 10.96 -2.02
C LEU A 181 -4.87 10.88 -0.49
N ALA A 182 -5.78 11.55 0.22
CA ALA A 182 -5.83 11.49 1.69
C ALA A 182 -6.18 10.09 2.20
N SER A 183 -6.99 9.32 1.45
CA SER A 183 -7.41 7.96 1.83
C SER A 183 -6.30 6.91 1.72
N ILE A 184 -5.21 7.21 0.99
CA ILE A 184 -4.05 6.32 0.86
C ILE A 184 -3.09 6.50 2.04
N VAL A 185 -3.04 7.68 2.67
CA VAL A 185 -2.03 8.02 3.67
C VAL A 185 -2.40 7.44 5.04
N LYS A 186 -1.97 6.20 5.29
CA LYS A 186 -2.21 5.45 6.54
C LYS A 186 -1.60 6.14 7.77
N TYR A 187 -0.46 6.79 7.58
CA TYR A 187 0.32 7.45 8.63
C TYR A 187 0.48 8.94 8.31
N PRO A 188 -0.52 9.81 8.61
CA PRO A 188 -0.55 11.19 8.15
C PRO A 188 0.39 12.10 8.95
N TYR A 189 1.68 11.76 8.99
CA TYR A 189 2.74 12.49 9.67
C TYR A 189 4.09 12.30 8.99
N SER A 190 5.00 13.26 9.21
CA SER A 190 6.38 13.24 8.71
C SER A 190 7.23 12.15 9.37
N SER A 191 8.34 11.78 8.75
CA SER A 191 9.29 10.78 9.25
C SER A 191 9.85 11.09 10.64
N GLU A 192 9.97 12.36 10.99
CA GLU A 192 10.37 12.81 12.32
C GLU A 192 9.42 12.34 13.45
N CYS A 193 8.16 12.00 13.09
CA CYS A 193 7.16 11.43 13.99
C CYS A 193 7.04 9.90 13.90
N ALA A 194 7.89 9.22 13.11
CA ALA A 194 7.76 7.79 12.83
C ALA A 194 7.95 6.87 14.05
N GLY A 195 8.65 7.35 15.08
CA GLY A 195 8.90 6.62 16.31
C GLY A 195 9.58 5.27 16.09
N LYS A 196 9.40 4.33 17.03
CA LYS A 196 10.06 3.02 16.97
C LYS A 196 9.59 2.14 15.79
N LYS A 197 8.36 2.36 15.29
CA LYS A 197 7.80 1.57 14.18
C LYS A 197 8.36 1.99 12.81
N GLY A 198 8.98 3.16 12.71
CA GLY A 198 9.56 3.69 11.47
C GLY A 198 8.54 4.00 10.37
N LYS A 199 7.23 4.11 10.71
CA LYS A 199 6.16 4.33 9.74
C LYS A 199 5.82 5.82 9.65
N PHE A 200 5.62 6.33 8.42
CA PHE A 200 5.22 7.71 8.12
C PHE A 200 4.54 7.76 6.75
N GLY A 201 3.94 8.88 6.36
CA GLY A 201 3.02 8.92 5.22
C GLY A 201 3.46 9.75 4.02
N PHE A 202 4.48 10.58 4.15
CA PHE A 202 5.00 11.42 3.07
C PHE A 202 6.43 11.86 3.35
N PHE A 203 7.24 11.94 2.29
CA PHE A 203 8.61 12.47 2.40
C PHE A 203 8.58 14.01 2.51
N CYS A 204 9.70 14.59 2.93
CA CYS A 204 9.86 16.05 3.03
C CYS A 204 9.52 16.77 1.70
N PHE A 205 9.81 16.17 0.56
CA PHE A 205 9.48 16.68 -0.76
C PHE A 205 7.98 16.79 -1.04
N GLU A 206 7.15 15.94 -0.43
CA GLU A 206 5.70 15.88 -0.61
C GLU A 206 4.92 16.52 0.55
N GLN A 207 5.61 17.03 1.58
CA GLN A 207 4.99 17.58 2.80
C GLN A 207 4.02 18.72 2.49
N GLU A 208 4.40 19.69 1.65
CA GLU A 208 3.54 20.82 1.27
C GLU A 208 2.29 20.35 0.52
N ALA A 209 2.44 19.37 -0.35
CA ALA A 209 1.31 18.80 -1.09
C ALA A 209 0.32 18.12 -0.14
N PHE A 210 0.83 17.32 0.82
CA PHE A 210 -0.02 16.68 1.83
C PHE A 210 -0.70 17.69 2.73
N GLN A 211 0.04 18.68 3.24
CA GLN A 211 -0.53 19.73 4.09
C GLN A 211 -1.67 20.46 3.37
N ARG A 212 -1.47 20.87 2.11
CA ARG A 212 -2.51 21.52 1.30
C ARG A 212 -3.77 20.68 1.17
N ILE A 213 -3.61 19.38 0.91
CA ILE A 213 -4.71 18.42 0.81
C ILE A 213 -5.43 18.31 2.15
N ALA A 214 -4.70 18.12 3.24
CA ALA A 214 -5.24 17.93 4.57
C ALA A 214 -6.01 19.14 5.07
N ASP A 215 -5.47 20.35 4.86
CA ASP A 215 -6.09 21.61 5.26
C ASP A 215 -7.37 21.88 4.45
N ASP A 216 -7.38 21.64 3.14
CA ASP A 216 -8.55 21.81 2.27
C ASP A 216 -9.68 20.82 2.66
N LEU A 217 -9.33 19.59 3.00
CA LEU A 217 -10.27 18.56 3.47
C LEU A 217 -10.72 18.75 4.93
N GLY A 218 -10.19 19.74 5.65
CA GLY A 218 -10.49 19.96 7.06
C GLY A 218 -10.04 18.82 7.98
N MET A 219 -8.94 18.15 7.63
CA MET A 219 -8.35 17.13 8.51
C MET A 219 -7.78 17.82 9.77
N LEU A 220 -7.92 17.17 10.92
CA LEU A 220 -7.46 17.71 12.19
C LEU A 220 -5.94 17.68 12.28
N ARG A 221 -5.31 18.85 12.35
CA ARG A 221 -3.89 18.97 12.67
C ARG A 221 -3.67 18.66 14.14
N LEU A 222 -2.75 17.74 14.45
CA LEU A 222 -2.42 17.28 15.80
C LEU A 222 -1.11 17.89 16.34
N SER A 223 -0.26 18.40 15.45
CA SER A 223 0.99 19.08 15.81
C SER A 223 0.78 20.59 15.96
N ALA A 224 1.50 21.22 16.89
CA ALA A 224 1.54 22.68 17.01
C ALA A 224 2.31 23.32 15.84
N GLU A 225 2.21 24.64 15.71
CA GLU A 225 3.01 25.39 14.73
C GLU A 225 4.51 25.29 15.06
N GLY A 226 5.32 24.94 14.05
CA GLY A 226 6.77 24.74 14.22
C GLY A 226 7.17 23.32 14.66
N GLU A 227 6.22 22.46 15.00
CA GLU A 227 6.49 21.05 15.27
C GLU A 227 6.40 20.20 13.98
N PRO A 228 7.04 19.01 13.94
CA PRO A 228 6.91 18.06 12.83
C PRO A 228 5.44 17.79 12.49
N LEU A 229 5.12 17.80 11.20
CA LEU A 229 3.75 17.78 10.72
C LEU A 229 3.04 16.46 11.08
N ARG A 230 1.86 16.59 11.71
CA ARG A 230 1.01 15.46 12.07
C ARG A 230 -0.46 15.83 12.00
N TYR A 231 -1.24 14.97 11.32
CA TYR A 231 -2.70 15.06 11.24
C TYR A 231 -3.37 13.81 11.79
N ALA A 232 -4.66 13.90 12.11
CA ALA A 232 -5.50 12.72 12.29
C ALA A 232 -5.68 11.98 10.95
N ARG A 233 -5.94 10.69 11.01
CA ARG A 233 -6.23 9.90 9.80
C ARG A 233 -7.48 10.42 9.09
N HIS A 234 -7.45 10.48 7.77
CA HIS A 234 -8.69 10.64 6.99
C HIS A 234 -9.61 9.43 7.28
N PRO A 235 -10.92 9.63 7.52
CA PRO A 235 -11.81 8.53 7.90
C PRO A 235 -11.77 7.32 6.96
N LEU A 236 -11.64 7.53 5.65
CA LEU A 236 -11.61 6.44 4.68
C LEU A 236 -10.35 5.57 4.75
N VAL A 237 -9.28 6.03 5.41
CA VAL A 237 -8.08 5.22 5.67
C VAL A 237 -8.42 3.95 6.46
N TYR A 238 -9.36 4.05 7.42
CA TYR A 238 -9.79 2.88 8.20
C TYR A 238 -10.45 1.80 7.33
N LEU A 239 -11.16 2.20 6.27
CA LEU A 239 -11.78 1.25 5.32
C LEU A 239 -10.74 0.64 4.37
N VAL A 240 -9.76 1.44 3.93
CA VAL A 240 -8.64 0.95 3.12
C VAL A 240 -7.79 -0.04 3.91
N GLU A 241 -7.45 0.29 5.17
CA GLU A 241 -6.72 -0.59 6.08
C GLU A 241 -7.48 -1.89 6.35
N ALA A 242 -8.79 -1.83 6.61
CA ALA A 242 -9.61 -3.02 6.84
C ALA A 242 -9.69 -3.91 5.59
N ALA A 243 -9.81 -3.32 4.40
CA ALA A 243 -9.83 -4.08 3.15
C ALA A 243 -8.51 -4.82 2.91
N ASP A 244 -7.37 -4.15 3.19
CA ASP A 244 -6.03 -4.74 3.11
C ASP A 244 -5.87 -5.87 4.14
N ASP A 245 -6.16 -5.59 5.42
CA ASP A 245 -6.07 -6.56 6.51
C ASP A 245 -6.90 -7.83 6.22
N ILE A 246 -8.15 -7.69 5.73
CA ILE A 246 -9.03 -8.82 5.37
C ILE A 246 -8.41 -9.65 4.25
N CYS A 247 -7.99 -9.01 3.15
CA CYS A 247 -7.45 -9.73 2.02
C CYS A 247 -6.10 -10.37 2.37
N TYR A 248 -5.21 -9.63 3.00
CA TYR A 248 -3.87 -10.11 3.34
C TYR A 248 -3.94 -11.39 4.18
N GLU A 249 -4.66 -11.37 5.31
CA GLU A 249 -4.71 -12.52 6.22
C GLU A 249 -5.42 -13.73 5.59
N ILE A 250 -6.58 -13.52 4.96
CA ILE A 250 -7.42 -14.62 4.47
C ILE A 250 -6.83 -15.26 3.20
N MET A 251 -6.24 -14.45 2.30
CA MET A 251 -5.64 -14.98 1.07
C MET A 251 -4.32 -15.68 1.35
N ASP A 252 -3.55 -15.24 2.34
CA ASP A 252 -2.31 -15.93 2.74
C ASP A 252 -2.56 -17.34 3.29
N ILE A 253 -3.69 -17.56 3.98
CA ILE A 253 -4.12 -18.90 4.43
C ILE A 253 -4.43 -19.80 3.23
N GLU A 254 -5.13 -19.28 2.21
CA GLU A 254 -5.42 -20.04 0.99
C GLU A 254 -4.14 -20.38 0.23
N ASP A 255 -3.25 -19.42 0.02
CA ASP A 255 -2.00 -19.64 -0.67
C ASP A 255 -1.08 -20.61 0.10
N ALA A 256 -1.03 -20.51 1.42
CA ALA A 256 -0.30 -21.46 2.25
C ALA A 256 -0.85 -22.90 2.14
N HIS A 257 -2.17 -23.04 1.98
CA HIS A 257 -2.78 -24.34 1.70
C HIS A 257 -2.36 -24.86 0.31
N LYS A 258 -2.46 -24.04 -0.74
CA LYS A 258 -2.03 -24.40 -2.10
C LYS A 258 -0.56 -24.81 -2.16
N LEU A 259 0.30 -24.14 -1.38
CA LEU A 259 1.73 -24.42 -1.25
C LEU A 259 2.04 -25.59 -0.29
N ARG A 260 1.02 -26.20 0.31
CA ARG A 260 1.13 -27.30 1.27
C ARG A 260 1.93 -26.93 2.55
N ILE A 261 1.97 -25.66 2.89
CA ILE A 261 2.49 -25.17 4.18
C ILE A 261 1.47 -25.44 5.28
N LEU A 262 0.17 -25.27 4.95
CA LEU A 262 -0.96 -25.64 5.79
C LEU A 262 -1.71 -26.84 5.17
N SER A 263 -2.06 -27.81 5.99
CA SER A 263 -2.97 -28.90 5.59
C SER A 263 -4.40 -28.36 5.41
N TYR A 264 -5.25 -29.14 4.73
CA TYR A 264 -6.68 -28.83 4.61
C TYR A 264 -7.34 -28.62 5.99
N GLY A 265 -7.04 -29.50 6.95
CA GLY A 265 -7.61 -29.41 8.30
C GLY A 265 -7.21 -28.13 9.04
N GLU A 266 -5.94 -27.71 8.90
CA GLU A 266 -5.45 -26.45 9.49
C GLU A 266 -6.10 -25.24 8.83
N ALA A 267 -6.06 -25.14 7.51
CA ALA A 267 -6.63 -24.02 6.78
C ALA A 267 -8.14 -23.88 6.97
N SER A 268 -8.89 -25.00 6.87
CA SER A 268 -10.34 -25.01 7.12
C SER A 268 -10.68 -24.66 8.58
N GLY A 269 -9.87 -25.12 9.54
CA GLY A 269 -10.03 -24.79 10.97
C GLY A 269 -9.88 -23.29 11.23
N LEU A 270 -8.90 -22.64 10.61
CA LEU A 270 -8.69 -21.19 10.68
C LEU A 270 -9.88 -20.42 10.09
N LEU A 271 -10.28 -20.75 8.86
CA LEU A 271 -11.38 -20.06 8.16
C LEU A 271 -12.74 -20.26 8.85
N LEU A 272 -13.02 -21.45 9.35
CA LEU A 272 -14.24 -21.72 10.11
C LEU A 272 -14.21 -21.14 11.53
N GLY A 273 -13.04 -20.80 12.04
CA GLY A 273 -12.85 -20.17 13.33
C GLY A 273 -13.62 -18.86 13.52
N PHE A 274 -13.90 -18.13 12.45
CA PHE A 274 -14.67 -16.89 12.47
C PHE A 274 -16.16 -17.08 12.82
N PHE A 275 -16.70 -18.30 12.76
CA PHE A 275 -18.14 -18.58 12.82
C PHE A 275 -18.54 -19.30 14.11
N SER A 276 -19.77 -19.07 14.56
CA SER A 276 -20.41 -19.86 15.61
C SER A 276 -20.61 -21.32 15.14
N ASP A 277 -20.81 -22.25 16.08
CA ASP A 277 -21.01 -23.67 15.75
C ASP A 277 -22.19 -23.91 14.79
N GLU A 278 -23.28 -23.16 14.96
CA GLU A 278 -24.43 -23.21 14.07
C GLU A 278 -24.07 -22.73 12.67
N SER A 279 -23.38 -21.58 12.55
CA SER A 279 -22.95 -21.04 11.25
C SER A 279 -21.93 -21.94 10.56
N ARG A 280 -21.01 -22.54 11.33
CA ARG A 280 -20.05 -23.54 10.80
C ARG A 280 -20.78 -24.72 10.20
N LYS A 281 -21.77 -25.25 10.90
CA LYS A 281 -22.56 -26.36 10.41
C LYS A 281 -23.27 -25.98 9.12
N ASN A 282 -23.91 -24.83 9.07
CA ASN A 282 -24.59 -24.37 7.85
C ASN A 282 -23.65 -24.22 6.64
N ILE A 283 -22.40 -23.76 6.87
CA ILE A 283 -21.38 -23.66 5.81
C ILE A 283 -21.00 -25.06 5.30
N LEU A 284 -20.78 -26.01 6.22
CA LEU A 284 -20.41 -27.38 5.86
C LEU A 284 -21.53 -28.12 5.15
N ASP A 285 -22.77 -28.01 5.67
CA ASP A 285 -23.97 -28.60 5.05
C ASP A 285 -24.14 -28.07 3.61
N ARG A 286 -23.90 -26.77 3.40
CA ARG A 286 -23.97 -26.15 2.06
C ARG A 286 -22.89 -26.63 1.09
N ILE A 287 -21.68 -26.83 1.57
CA ILE A 287 -20.58 -27.44 0.80
C ILE A 287 -20.98 -28.84 0.32
N GLU A 288 -21.64 -29.62 1.18
CA GLU A 288 -22.15 -30.95 0.83
C GLU A 288 -23.32 -30.88 -0.18
N GLU A 289 -24.30 -30.02 0.07
CA GLU A 289 -25.46 -29.81 -0.82
C GLU A 289 -25.06 -29.39 -2.24
N GLU A 290 -24.05 -28.51 -2.36
CA GLU A 290 -23.51 -28.06 -3.65
C GLU A 290 -22.59 -29.09 -4.31
N GLY A 291 -22.28 -30.21 -3.64
CA GLY A 291 -21.44 -31.27 -4.16
C GLY A 291 -19.96 -30.89 -4.32
N ILE A 292 -19.46 -29.95 -3.53
CA ILE A 292 -18.08 -29.51 -3.56
C ILE A 292 -17.20 -30.61 -2.92
N THR A 293 -16.42 -31.34 -3.70
CA THR A 293 -15.59 -32.45 -3.23
C THR A 293 -14.10 -32.11 -3.14
N ASP A 294 -13.62 -31.23 -4.02
CA ASP A 294 -12.22 -30.81 -4.02
C ASP A 294 -11.87 -29.94 -2.81
N ASN A 295 -10.75 -30.22 -2.15
CA ASN A 295 -10.35 -29.51 -0.95
C ASN A 295 -9.99 -28.03 -1.20
N ASN A 296 -9.41 -27.70 -2.36
CA ASN A 296 -9.12 -26.32 -2.67
C ASN A 296 -10.42 -25.51 -2.86
N GLU A 297 -11.41 -26.11 -3.56
CA GLU A 297 -12.72 -25.48 -3.76
C GLU A 297 -13.47 -25.30 -2.43
N LYS A 298 -13.35 -26.24 -1.48
CA LYS A 298 -13.88 -26.08 -0.13
C LYS A 298 -13.23 -24.91 0.61
N ILE A 299 -11.92 -24.75 0.50
CA ILE A 299 -11.20 -23.62 1.08
C ILE A 299 -11.64 -22.30 0.43
N VAL A 300 -11.79 -22.27 -0.90
CA VAL A 300 -12.30 -21.09 -1.65
C VAL A 300 -13.70 -20.68 -1.14
N TYR A 301 -14.59 -21.65 -0.91
CA TYR A 301 -15.92 -21.38 -0.37
C TYR A 301 -15.86 -20.80 1.05
N MET A 302 -15.10 -21.43 1.95
CA MET A 302 -14.93 -20.98 3.34
C MET A 302 -14.28 -19.59 3.39
N ARG A 303 -13.28 -19.33 2.53
CA ARG A 303 -12.67 -18.03 2.36
C ARG A 303 -13.69 -16.95 2.01
N ALA A 304 -14.55 -17.21 1.01
CA ALA A 304 -15.58 -16.24 0.60
C ALA A 304 -16.53 -15.92 1.76
N CYS A 305 -16.93 -16.94 2.54
CA CYS A 305 -17.74 -16.74 3.74
C CYS A 305 -17.01 -15.87 4.80
N ALA A 306 -15.72 -16.12 5.05
CA ALA A 306 -14.93 -15.38 6.02
C ALA A 306 -14.75 -13.92 5.61
N ILE A 307 -14.44 -13.65 4.34
CA ILE A 307 -14.33 -12.28 3.79
C ILE A 307 -15.65 -11.54 3.96
N GLY A 308 -16.79 -12.12 3.56
CA GLY A 308 -18.10 -11.46 3.68
C GLY A 308 -18.50 -11.17 5.13
N LEU A 309 -18.13 -12.04 6.09
CA LEU A 309 -18.35 -11.77 7.52
C LEU A 309 -17.47 -10.59 7.99
N LEU A 310 -16.18 -10.60 7.66
CA LEU A 310 -15.25 -9.54 8.06
C LEU A 310 -15.64 -8.18 7.45
N GLU A 311 -16.05 -8.13 6.18
CA GLU A 311 -16.61 -6.92 5.55
C GLU A 311 -17.80 -6.38 6.36
N SER A 312 -18.76 -7.23 6.67
CA SER A 312 -19.95 -6.83 7.43
C SER A 312 -19.61 -6.31 8.83
N GLU A 313 -18.71 -6.98 9.54
CA GLU A 313 -18.30 -6.59 10.89
C GLU A 313 -17.47 -5.29 10.89
N CYS A 314 -16.55 -5.11 9.94
CA CYS A 314 -15.79 -3.87 9.79
C CYS A 314 -16.69 -2.68 9.41
N ALA A 315 -17.67 -2.87 8.52
CA ALA A 315 -18.63 -1.81 8.17
C ALA A 315 -19.48 -1.40 9.40
N LYS A 316 -19.93 -2.37 10.22
CA LYS A 316 -20.63 -2.09 11.47
C LYS A 316 -19.75 -1.35 12.47
N ALA A 317 -18.50 -1.80 12.67
CA ALA A 317 -17.53 -1.16 13.55
C ALA A 317 -17.28 0.30 13.14
N PHE A 318 -17.10 0.56 11.84
CA PHE A 318 -16.93 1.91 11.33
C PHE A 318 -18.10 2.83 11.68
N VAL A 319 -19.33 2.39 11.44
CA VAL A 319 -20.55 3.17 11.73
C VAL A 319 -20.73 3.40 13.24
N GLN A 320 -20.44 2.39 14.07
CA GLN A 320 -20.53 2.51 15.52
C GLN A 320 -19.53 3.52 16.09
N HIS A 321 -18.34 3.61 15.49
CA HIS A 321 -17.25 4.49 15.94
C HIS A 321 -17.11 5.76 15.08
N GLU A 322 -18.11 6.12 14.27
CA GLU A 322 -18.06 7.28 13.37
C GLU A 322 -17.60 8.55 14.08
N GLN A 323 -18.16 8.84 15.28
CA GLN A 323 -17.83 10.05 16.03
C GLN A 323 -16.36 10.08 16.48
N GLU A 324 -15.82 8.95 16.93
CA GLU A 324 -14.42 8.83 17.34
C GLU A 324 -13.49 8.95 16.13
N ILE A 325 -13.88 8.36 14.99
CA ILE A 325 -13.16 8.50 13.71
C ILE A 325 -13.13 9.96 13.28
N LEU A 326 -14.26 10.65 13.27
CA LEU A 326 -14.34 12.08 12.89
C LEU A 326 -13.62 12.99 13.89
N ALA A 327 -13.57 12.61 15.17
CA ALA A 327 -12.78 13.29 16.18
C ALA A 327 -11.28 12.98 16.11
N GLY A 328 -10.86 11.99 15.30
CA GLY A 328 -9.46 11.56 15.19
C GLY A 328 -8.93 10.85 16.44
N THR A 329 -9.80 10.27 17.24
CA THR A 329 -9.47 9.65 18.55
C THR A 329 -9.53 8.12 18.52
N LEU A 330 -10.14 7.51 17.50
CA LEU A 330 -10.18 6.04 17.38
C LEU A 330 -8.77 5.46 17.30
N GLN A 331 -8.49 4.51 18.21
CA GLN A 331 -7.20 3.82 18.26
C GLN A 331 -7.28 2.46 17.56
N GLY A 332 -6.20 2.00 16.96
CA GLY A 332 -6.11 0.71 16.28
C GLY A 332 -6.74 0.70 14.89
N SER A 333 -7.06 -0.49 14.41
CA SER A 333 -7.74 -0.77 13.13
C SER A 333 -9.22 -1.13 13.38
N LEU A 334 -10.04 -1.20 12.34
CA LEU A 334 -11.43 -1.65 12.48
C LEU A 334 -11.54 -3.09 12.96
N ILE A 335 -10.58 -3.94 12.62
CA ILE A 335 -10.52 -5.35 13.09
C ILE A 335 -10.42 -5.42 14.63
N ASP A 336 -9.83 -4.45 15.29
CA ASP A 336 -9.77 -4.41 16.76
C ASP A 336 -11.15 -4.15 17.40
N HIS A 337 -12.10 -3.63 16.63
CA HIS A 337 -13.44 -3.20 17.09
C HIS A 337 -14.59 -4.08 16.59
N VAL A 338 -14.31 -5.19 15.88
CA VAL A 338 -15.34 -6.16 15.49
C VAL A 338 -15.78 -7.04 16.65
N ALA A 339 -16.82 -7.87 16.44
CA ALA A 339 -17.31 -8.80 17.45
C ALA A 339 -16.18 -9.69 18.04
N PRO A 340 -16.19 -9.98 19.36
CA PRO A 340 -15.07 -10.70 20.01
C PRO A 340 -14.68 -12.02 19.34
N LEU A 341 -15.66 -12.84 18.94
CA LEU A 341 -15.39 -14.11 18.23
C LEU A 341 -14.57 -13.89 16.95
N VAL A 342 -14.97 -12.92 16.15
CA VAL A 342 -14.34 -12.59 14.86
C VAL A 342 -12.94 -12.03 15.08
N ARG A 343 -12.78 -11.12 16.04
CA ARG A 343 -11.50 -10.54 16.40
C ARG A 343 -10.51 -11.60 16.92
N ASP A 344 -10.96 -12.49 17.79
CA ASP A 344 -10.10 -13.51 18.37
C ASP A 344 -9.70 -14.54 17.31
N ALA A 345 -10.60 -14.90 16.38
CA ALA A 345 -10.29 -15.74 15.22
C ALA A 345 -9.26 -15.06 14.30
N TYR A 346 -9.42 -13.77 14.01
CA TYR A 346 -8.46 -13.01 13.20
C TYR A 346 -7.06 -13.01 13.85
N ARG A 347 -6.97 -12.74 15.14
CA ARG A 347 -5.70 -12.79 15.88
C ARG A 347 -5.06 -14.18 15.84
N HIS A 348 -5.86 -15.23 15.96
CA HIS A 348 -5.36 -16.60 15.83
C HIS A 348 -4.82 -16.88 14.43
N CYS A 349 -5.48 -16.42 13.37
CA CYS A 349 -4.96 -16.49 12.00
C CYS A 349 -3.60 -15.79 11.91
N THR A 350 -3.48 -14.56 12.40
CA THR A 350 -2.22 -13.79 12.38
C THR A 350 -1.09 -14.51 13.15
N GLU A 351 -1.37 -15.11 14.30
CA GLU A 351 -0.38 -15.89 15.05
C GLU A 351 0.14 -17.09 14.24
N VAL A 352 -0.76 -17.82 13.57
CA VAL A 352 -0.39 -18.96 12.73
C VAL A 352 0.38 -18.47 11.48
N SER A 353 -0.05 -17.40 10.85
CA SER A 353 0.62 -16.81 9.68
C SER A 353 2.05 -16.41 10.01
N VAL A 354 2.27 -15.71 11.14
CA VAL A 354 3.62 -15.34 11.59
C VAL A 354 4.48 -16.58 11.87
N GLN A 355 3.93 -17.60 12.55
CA GLN A 355 4.71 -18.78 12.95
C GLN A 355 5.01 -19.72 11.79
N ARG A 356 4.09 -19.92 10.86
CA ARG A 356 4.13 -20.98 9.86
C ARG A 356 4.33 -20.47 8.43
N ILE A 357 3.77 -19.33 8.07
CA ILE A 357 3.76 -18.82 6.70
C ILE A 357 4.98 -17.93 6.49
N TYR A 358 5.11 -16.83 7.23
CA TYR A 358 6.17 -15.83 7.00
C TYR A 358 7.57 -16.32 7.39
N ASN A 359 7.67 -17.30 8.28
CA ASN A 359 8.93 -17.97 8.61
C ASN A 359 9.18 -19.23 7.77
N SER A 360 8.39 -19.49 6.73
CA SER A 360 8.63 -20.63 5.84
C SER A 360 9.90 -20.41 5.00
N LYS A 361 10.59 -21.51 4.70
CA LYS A 361 11.85 -21.46 3.96
C LYS A 361 11.74 -20.72 2.61
N PRO A 362 10.69 -20.92 1.78
CA PRO A 362 10.57 -20.19 0.52
C PRO A 362 10.49 -18.66 0.71
N VAL A 363 9.79 -18.19 1.74
CA VAL A 363 9.68 -16.76 2.04
C VAL A 363 11.03 -16.21 2.50
N LEU A 364 11.69 -16.88 3.43
CA LEU A 364 13.01 -16.46 3.92
C LEU A 364 14.08 -16.44 2.81
N ASP A 365 14.06 -17.38 1.88
CA ASP A 365 15.00 -17.44 0.75
C ASP A 365 14.82 -16.19 -0.18
N VAL A 366 13.58 -15.74 -0.39
CA VAL A 366 13.29 -14.50 -1.15
C VAL A 366 13.75 -13.28 -0.40
N GLU A 367 13.48 -13.21 0.91
CA GLU A 367 13.90 -12.08 1.75
C GLU A 367 15.41 -11.91 1.76
N LEU A 368 16.16 -13.00 1.96
CA LEU A 368 17.63 -12.99 1.96
C LEU A 368 18.21 -12.57 0.61
N SER A 369 17.67 -13.15 -0.47
CA SER A 369 18.12 -12.84 -1.83
C SER A 369 17.77 -11.40 -2.21
N GLY A 370 16.54 -10.97 -1.92
CA GLY A 370 16.05 -9.62 -2.18
C GLY A 370 16.86 -8.56 -1.44
N TYR A 371 17.14 -8.79 -0.16
CA TYR A 371 17.98 -7.89 0.63
C TYR A 371 19.35 -7.68 -0.03
N LYS A 372 20.03 -8.76 -0.42
CA LYS A 372 21.37 -8.69 -1.05
C LYS A 372 21.35 -7.99 -2.41
N ILE A 373 20.32 -8.24 -3.21
CA ILE A 373 20.14 -7.57 -4.50
C ILE A 373 19.96 -6.07 -4.29
N MET A 374 19.05 -5.68 -3.39
CA MET A 374 18.74 -4.28 -3.10
C MET A 374 19.94 -3.53 -2.50
N GLU A 375 20.65 -4.13 -1.54
CA GLU A 375 21.90 -3.56 -0.97
C GLU A 375 22.92 -3.24 -2.08
N THR A 376 23.14 -4.19 -2.99
CA THR A 376 24.10 -3.99 -4.08
C THR A 376 23.64 -2.91 -5.07
N LEU A 377 22.34 -2.86 -5.39
CA LEU A 377 21.78 -1.81 -6.24
C LEU A 377 21.89 -0.43 -5.60
N MET A 378 21.60 -0.32 -4.30
CA MET A 378 21.75 0.92 -3.53
C MET A 378 23.21 1.41 -3.56
N ASP A 379 24.17 0.55 -3.20
CA ASP A 379 25.59 0.89 -3.21
C ASP A 379 26.04 1.43 -4.57
N THR A 380 25.69 0.70 -5.63
CA THR A 380 26.20 0.98 -6.98
C THR A 380 25.54 2.20 -7.60
N LEU A 381 24.22 2.33 -7.48
CA LEU A 381 23.48 3.40 -8.14
C LEU A 381 23.55 4.73 -7.37
N ILE A 382 23.66 4.71 -6.05
CA ILE A 382 23.92 5.92 -5.27
C ILE A 382 25.34 6.42 -5.56
N GLU A 383 26.36 5.54 -5.65
CA GLU A 383 27.71 5.96 -6.06
C GLU A 383 27.69 6.59 -7.46
N ALA A 384 26.93 6.02 -8.40
CA ALA A 384 26.80 6.58 -9.74
C ALA A 384 26.18 8.00 -9.74
N ALA A 385 25.23 8.27 -8.84
CA ALA A 385 24.58 9.57 -8.70
C ALA A 385 25.46 10.61 -8.00
N THR A 386 26.27 10.19 -7.03
CA THR A 386 27.03 11.08 -6.14
C THR A 386 28.50 11.27 -6.56
N ALA A 387 29.05 10.35 -7.34
CA ALA A 387 30.43 10.40 -7.87
C ALA A 387 30.46 10.28 -9.41
N PRO A 388 29.98 11.29 -10.15
CA PRO A 388 29.77 11.19 -11.60
C PRO A 388 31.06 11.12 -12.43
N GLY A 389 32.22 11.51 -11.91
CA GLY A 389 33.49 11.57 -12.66
C GLY A 389 34.19 10.21 -12.89
N LYS A 390 33.58 9.10 -12.44
CA LYS A 390 34.11 7.75 -12.66
C LYS A 390 33.51 7.15 -13.94
N PHE A 391 34.31 6.49 -14.76
CA PHE A 391 33.84 5.84 -15.99
C PHE A 391 32.63 4.92 -15.77
N HIS A 392 32.67 4.09 -14.73
CA HIS A 392 31.58 3.18 -14.41
C HIS A 392 30.29 3.93 -14.02
N SER A 393 30.41 4.98 -13.23
CA SER A 393 29.28 5.85 -12.84
C SER A 393 28.62 6.48 -14.07
N GLU A 394 29.40 6.97 -15.04
CA GLU A 394 28.88 7.55 -16.27
C GLU A 394 28.09 6.53 -17.12
N GLN A 395 28.56 5.28 -17.20
CA GLN A 395 27.84 4.22 -17.93
C GLN A 395 26.52 3.85 -17.22
N LEU A 396 26.52 3.76 -15.89
CA LEU A 396 25.31 3.48 -15.10
C LEU A 396 24.27 4.60 -15.24
N ARG A 397 24.69 5.86 -15.20
CA ARG A 397 23.79 7.03 -15.35
C ARG A 397 23.02 7.00 -16.67
N LYS A 398 23.59 6.48 -17.75
CA LYS A 398 22.93 6.32 -19.06
C LYS A 398 21.78 5.30 -19.04
N ARG A 399 21.71 4.45 -18.03
CA ARG A 399 20.64 3.44 -17.86
C ARG A 399 19.39 3.98 -17.18
N PHE A 400 19.49 5.12 -16.49
CA PHE A 400 18.33 5.73 -15.88
C PHE A 400 17.36 6.25 -16.94
N SER A 401 16.07 6.02 -16.72
CA SER A 401 15.04 6.66 -17.53
C SER A 401 15.07 8.17 -17.31
N SER A 402 14.86 8.93 -18.37
CA SER A 402 14.82 10.41 -18.33
C SER A 402 13.79 11.00 -17.38
N GLN A 403 12.84 10.21 -16.89
CA GLN A 403 11.88 10.67 -15.89
C GLN A 403 12.52 10.93 -14.51
N TYR A 404 13.65 10.30 -14.20
CA TYR A 404 14.36 10.45 -12.94
C TYR A 404 15.47 11.47 -13.07
N ASP A 405 15.46 12.52 -12.27
CA ASP A 405 16.40 13.65 -12.38
C ASP A 405 17.74 13.35 -11.70
N ILE A 406 18.43 12.33 -12.24
CA ILE A 406 19.76 11.89 -11.80
C ILE A 406 20.85 12.93 -12.06
N ASN A 407 20.57 13.93 -12.93
CA ASN A 407 21.50 14.97 -13.34
C ASN A 407 21.22 16.32 -12.65
N SER A 408 20.29 16.38 -11.72
CA SER A 408 19.99 17.61 -10.96
C SER A 408 21.24 18.18 -10.31
N ASP A 409 21.36 19.49 -10.24
CA ASP A 409 22.40 20.16 -9.47
C ASP A 409 22.18 19.96 -7.95
N ASP A 410 20.92 19.77 -7.54
CA ASP A 410 20.59 19.48 -6.13
C ASP A 410 20.95 18.03 -5.77
N PHE A 411 21.79 17.90 -4.73
CA PHE A 411 22.25 16.59 -4.25
C PHE A 411 21.09 15.71 -3.74
N ALA A 412 20.18 16.30 -2.99
CA ALA A 412 19.03 15.59 -2.41
C ALA A 412 18.12 15.01 -3.50
N THR A 413 17.86 15.80 -4.54
CA THR A 413 17.09 15.37 -5.73
C THR A 413 17.77 14.18 -6.43
N ARG A 414 19.10 14.18 -6.58
CA ARG A 414 19.81 13.03 -7.20
C ARG A 414 19.68 11.76 -6.38
N VAL A 415 19.81 11.86 -5.05
CA VAL A 415 19.63 10.71 -4.15
C VAL A 415 18.20 10.17 -4.25
N MET A 416 17.19 11.04 -4.18
CA MET A 416 15.79 10.61 -4.34
C MET A 416 15.49 10.04 -5.72
N ALA A 417 16.10 10.55 -6.78
CA ALA A 417 15.94 9.98 -8.13
C ALA A 417 16.43 8.53 -8.21
N VAL A 418 17.49 8.18 -7.49
CA VAL A 418 17.95 6.77 -7.39
C VAL A 418 16.94 5.93 -6.62
N ILE A 419 16.43 6.42 -5.49
CA ILE A 419 15.42 5.71 -4.70
C ILE A 419 14.14 5.50 -5.52
N ASP A 420 13.67 6.51 -6.22
CA ASP A 420 12.52 6.42 -7.13
C ASP A 420 12.74 5.38 -8.23
N TYR A 421 13.95 5.33 -8.80
CA TYR A 421 14.29 4.36 -9.82
C TYR A 421 14.30 2.93 -9.28
N ILE A 422 14.96 2.71 -8.14
CA ILE A 422 15.06 1.39 -7.51
C ILE A 422 13.68 0.92 -7.01
N SER A 423 12.96 1.75 -6.28
CA SER A 423 11.63 1.40 -5.74
C SER A 423 10.61 1.15 -6.85
N GLY A 424 10.78 1.82 -8.00
CA GLY A 424 9.96 1.61 -9.20
C GLY A 424 10.29 0.34 -9.99
N MET A 425 11.33 -0.42 -9.66
CA MET A 425 11.66 -1.70 -10.32
C MET A 425 10.66 -2.79 -9.94
N THR A 426 10.54 -3.80 -10.81
CA THR A 426 9.97 -5.10 -10.45
C THR A 426 11.07 -6.00 -9.88
N ASP A 427 10.71 -7.07 -9.19
CA ASP A 427 11.69 -8.03 -8.62
C ASP A 427 12.56 -8.64 -9.73
N ILE A 428 11.93 -9.00 -10.85
CA ILE A 428 12.62 -9.56 -12.02
C ILE A 428 13.59 -8.53 -12.62
N PHE A 429 13.18 -7.27 -12.73
CA PHE A 429 14.04 -6.22 -13.29
C PHE A 429 15.20 -5.87 -12.36
N ALA A 430 14.95 -5.84 -11.03
CA ALA A 430 15.99 -5.63 -10.03
C ALA A 430 17.05 -6.75 -10.09
N LEU A 431 16.60 -8.01 -10.19
CA LEU A 431 17.48 -9.17 -10.36
C LEU A 431 18.29 -9.08 -11.66
N ASP A 432 17.67 -8.72 -12.79
CA ASP A 432 18.34 -8.58 -14.08
C ASP A 432 19.45 -7.50 -14.04
N ILE A 433 19.13 -6.34 -13.45
CA ILE A 433 20.12 -5.26 -13.29
C ILE A 433 21.26 -5.68 -12.36
N TYR A 434 20.93 -6.33 -11.22
CA TYR A 434 21.94 -6.87 -10.31
C TYR A 434 22.90 -7.83 -11.01
N GLN A 435 22.38 -8.81 -11.78
CA GLN A 435 23.20 -9.78 -12.49
C GLN A 435 24.14 -9.11 -13.53
N LYS A 436 23.63 -8.11 -14.25
CA LYS A 436 24.42 -7.34 -15.23
C LYS A 436 25.52 -6.53 -14.57
N ILE A 437 25.22 -5.85 -13.45
CA ILE A 437 26.21 -5.06 -12.70
C ILE A 437 27.30 -5.96 -12.13
N GLN A 438 26.94 -7.17 -11.66
CA GLN A 438 27.88 -8.14 -11.10
C GLN A 438 28.61 -8.97 -12.15
N GLY A 439 28.31 -8.80 -13.44
CA GLY A 439 28.92 -9.58 -14.52
C GLY A 439 28.53 -11.07 -14.55
N ILE A 440 27.45 -11.45 -13.84
CA ILE A 440 26.94 -12.83 -13.77
C ILE A 440 26.18 -13.17 -15.06
N SER A 441 25.52 -12.21 -15.65
CA SER A 441 24.77 -12.38 -16.90
C SER A 441 25.21 -11.32 -17.92
N LEU A 442 25.54 -11.78 -19.13
CA LEU A 442 25.77 -10.90 -20.26
C LEU A 442 24.49 -10.79 -21.09
N PRO A 443 24.21 -9.60 -21.68
CA PRO A 443 23.07 -9.47 -22.58
C PRO A 443 23.31 -10.38 -23.80
N ILE A 444 22.37 -11.29 -24.03
CA ILE A 444 22.28 -12.06 -25.27
C ILE A 444 21.47 -11.17 -26.23
N VAL A 445 22.10 -10.79 -27.34
CA VAL A 445 21.50 -9.98 -28.40
C VAL A 445 20.71 -10.90 -29.35
#